data_0b52715bd70ac6b91d9d14778a120465
#
_entry.id   0b52715bd70ac6b91d9d14778a120465
#
_cell.length_a   1.000
_cell.length_b   1.000
_cell.length_c   1.000
_cell.angle_alpha   90.00
_cell.angle_beta   90.00
_cell.angle_gamma   90.00
#
_symmetry.space_group_name_H-M   'P 1'
#
loop_
_entity.id
_entity.type
_entity.pdbx_description
1 polymer ?
#
loop_
_entity_poly.entity_id
_entity_poly.type
_entity_poly.pdbx_seq_one_letter_code
_entity_poly.pdbx_strand_id
1 'polypeptide(L)'
;MDVHQFAFLSRQPSAAVAPRTHFLGMPKRLLALLLANVMFWQPIWAQAEGIAVSGNTQTGMGQAGNGVPVINIAAPNGAGLSHNQFKDYNVGSQGVILNNATNAVQNTQLGGNILGNSQLGGRAASTILNEVNGGSPSQLNGYTEVAGQSARVIVANPYGVSCNGCGFINTPRVTLSTGKPVLDGSGKLDHFEVDGGSITVDGMGLDAANIDQFDLITRSAKINAGIHARQLNVITGANNVNADSLATSPRAARDADKPQLAIDAAALGGMYANTIKLVGTEQGVGVKLAAEMATSAGDIQIDANGQLSMA
;
A
#
# COMPACT_ATOMS: atom_id res chain seq x y z
N MET A 1 -2.82 43.11 90.07
CA MET A 1 -3.88 42.18 89.69
C MET A 1 -3.29 41.41 88.51
N ASP A 2 -2.95 40.22 88.86
CA ASP A 2 -2.16 39.30 87.95
C ASP A 2 -2.99 38.72 86.82
N VAL A 3 -2.42 38.69 85.66
CA VAL A 3 -2.95 37.92 84.57
C VAL A 3 -1.89 36.87 84.13
N HIS A 4 -2.15 35.67 84.44
CA HIS A 4 -1.33 34.47 84.07
C HIS A 4 -1.33 34.24 82.55
N GLN A 5 -0.13 34.24 81.98
CA GLN A 5 0.10 33.72 80.59
C GLN A 5 0.22 32.19 80.64
N PHE A 6 -0.66 31.50 79.95
CA PHE A 6 -0.50 30.07 79.63
C PHE A 6 0.18 29.92 78.26
N ALA A 7 1.40 29.42 78.27
CA ALA A 7 2.11 29.01 77.08
C ALA A 7 1.67 27.61 76.64
N PHE A 8 1.06 27.51 75.44
CA PHE A 8 0.80 26.24 74.78
C PHE A 8 2.02 25.81 73.97
N LEU A 9 2.68 24.78 74.40
CA LEU A 9 3.70 24.07 73.65
C LEU A 9 3.03 23.19 72.57
N SER A 10 3.09 23.61 71.31
CA SER A 10 2.69 22.79 70.19
C SER A 10 3.79 21.76 69.89
N ARG A 11 3.47 20.50 70.11
CA ARG A 11 4.31 19.37 69.63
C ARG A 11 4.11 19.29 68.12
N GLN A 12 5.22 19.45 67.35
CA GLN A 12 5.27 19.08 65.94
C GLN A 12 5.27 17.54 65.81
N PRO A 13 4.50 16.97 64.86
CA PRO A 13 4.57 15.55 64.58
C PRO A 13 5.85 15.25 63.84
N SER A 14 6.59 14.27 64.33
CA SER A 14 7.78 13.67 63.72
C SER A 14 7.42 13.14 62.32
N ALA A 15 8.11 13.62 61.30
CA ALA A 15 7.99 13.09 59.94
C ALA A 15 8.43 11.64 59.90
N ALA A 16 7.50 10.76 59.52
CA ALA A 16 7.81 9.34 59.28
C ALA A 16 8.74 9.24 58.05
N VAL A 17 9.94 8.74 58.27
CA VAL A 17 10.90 8.40 57.19
C VAL A 17 10.31 7.20 56.43
N ALA A 18 9.93 7.41 55.19
CA ALA A 18 9.53 6.36 54.26
C ALA A 18 10.68 5.35 54.06
N PRO A 19 10.40 4.05 54.03
CA PRO A 19 11.44 3.04 53.79
C PRO A 19 12.02 3.22 52.39
N ARG A 20 13.32 3.45 52.30
CA ARG A 20 14.07 3.40 51.03
C ARG A 20 14.09 1.94 50.58
N THR A 21 13.28 1.62 49.56
CA THR A 21 13.40 0.35 48.83
C THR A 21 14.76 0.33 48.17
N HIS A 22 15.69 -0.44 48.71
CA HIS A 22 16.93 -0.76 48.02
C HIS A 22 16.63 -1.65 46.83
N PHE A 23 16.48 -1.04 45.66
CA PHE A 23 16.42 -1.76 44.42
C PHE A 23 17.83 -2.33 44.17
N LEU A 24 17.92 -3.68 44.36
CA LEU A 24 19.02 -4.55 43.99
C LEU A 24 20.42 -3.91 44.05
N GLY A 25 21.26 -4.37 44.93
CA GLY A 25 22.67 -3.93 45.13
C GLY A 25 23.61 -4.21 43.94
N MET A 26 23.14 -4.00 42.70
CA MET A 26 23.99 -4.07 41.53
C MET A 26 24.76 -2.76 41.35
N PRO A 27 26.08 -2.82 41.13
CA PRO A 27 26.85 -1.63 40.82
C PRO A 27 26.28 -0.97 39.54
N LYS A 28 26.12 0.38 39.56
CA LYS A 28 25.51 1.18 38.47
C LYS A 28 26.10 0.86 37.09
N ARG A 29 27.37 0.45 37.03
CA ARG A 29 28.03 0.02 35.77
C ARG A 29 27.51 -1.32 35.25
N LEU A 30 27.15 -2.25 36.12
CA LEU A 30 26.59 -3.54 35.71
C LEU A 30 25.14 -3.39 35.22
N LEU A 31 24.36 -2.51 35.86
CA LEU A 31 23.01 -2.17 35.44
C LEU A 31 23.01 -1.45 34.07
N ALA A 32 23.95 -0.55 33.83
CA ALA A 32 24.13 0.12 32.54
C ALA A 32 24.53 -0.87 31.43
N LEU A 33 25.42 -1.83 31.72
CA LEU A 33 25.79 -2.89 30.77
C LEU A 33 24.65 -3.85 30.47
N LEU A 34 23.83 -4.20 31.48
CA LEU A 34 22.64 -5.02 31.29
C LEU A 34 21.57 -4.29 30.44
N LEU A 35 21.31 -3.01 30.72
CA LEU A 35 20.40 -2.19 29.94
C LEU A 35 20.91 -1.97 28.48
N ALA A 36 22.21 -1.76 28.30
CA ALA A 36 22.81 -1.68 26.97
C ALA A 36 22.68 -3.01 26.20
N ASN A 37 22.90 -4.16 26.86
CA ASN A 37 22.70 -5.47 26.24
C ASN A 37 21.22 -5.73 25.90
N VAL A 38 20.28 -5.40 26.78
CA VAL A 38 18.85 -5.54 26.49
C VAL A 38 18.42 -4.67 25.31
N MET A 39 18.97 -3.48 25.16
CA MET A 39 18.75 -2.63 23.97
C MET A 39 19.38 -3.20 22.69
N PHE A 40 20.54 -3.89 22.81
CA PHE A 40 21.25 -4.46 21.66
C PHE A 40 20.60 -5.77 21.14
N TRP A 41 19.88 -6.49 22.01
CA TRP A 41 19.23 -7.77 21.67
C TRP A 41 17.72 -7.66 21.49
N GLN A 42 17.16 -6.45 21.49
CA GLN A 42 15.80 -6.29 21.00
C GLN A 42 15.85 -6.55 19.49
N PRO A 43 15.22 -7.61 18.98
CA PRO A 43 14.99 -7.67 17.54
C PRO A 43 14.23 -6.40 17.21
N ILE A 44 14.84 -5.54 16.39
CA ILE A 44 14.16 -4.42 15.80
C ILE A 44 13.14 -5.06 14.85
N TRP A 45 11.96 -5.40 15.37
CA TRP A 45 10.78 -5.55 14.57
C TRP A 45 10.43 -4.12 14.13
N ALA A 46 11.22 -3.59 13.19
CA ALA A 46 10.77 -2.48 12.38
C ALA A 46 9.62 -3.04 11.54
N GLN A 47 8.44 -3.14 12.15
CA GLN A 47 7.22 -3.15 11.38
C GLN A 47 7.22 -1.80 10.68
N ALA A 48 7.47 -1.79 9.40
CA ALA A 48 7.18 -0.63 8.59
C ALA A 48 5.73 -0.29 8.90
N GLU A 49 5.50 0.88 9.52
CA GLU A 49 4.16 1.29 9.90
C GLU A 49 3.26 1.12 8.68
N GLY A 50 2.31 0.20 8.78
CA GLY A 50 1.32 -0.03 7.75
C GLY A 50 1.55 -1.22 6.82
N ILE A 51 2.67 -1.96 6.86
CA ILE A 51 2.87 -3.19 6.08
C ILE A 51 3.00 -4.38 7.02
N ALA A 52 2.05 -5.31 6.96
CA ALA A 52 2.04 -6.55 7.73
C ALA A 52 1.92 -7.75 6.79
N VAL A 53 2.97 -8.58 6.73
CA VAL A 53 2.96 -9.81 5.93
C VAL A 53 2.01 -10.81 6.56
N SER A 54 1.18 -11.50 5.76
CA SER A 54 0.43 -12.67 6.20
C SER A 54 1.36 -13.89 6.15
N GLY A 55 1.35 -14.74 7.17
CA GLY A 55 2.32 -15.82 7.37
C GLY A 55 2.33 -16.95 6.32
N ASN A 56 1.65 -16.77 5.17
CA ASN A 56 1.44 -17.83 4.18
C ASN A 56 2.41 -17.79 3.00
N THR A 57 3.31 -16.80 2.94
CA THR A 57 4.29 -16.65 1.84
C THR A 57 5.70 -16.44 2.40
N GLN A 58 6.72 -16.72 1.57
CA GLN A 58 8.13 -16.48 1.92
C GLN A 58 8.53 -14.99 1.81
N THR A 59 7.56 -14.08 1.87
CA THR A 59 7.81 -12.65 1.82
C THR A 59 8.47 -12.18 3.11
N GLY A 60 9.61 -11.50 3.01
CA GLY A 60 10.35 -10.97 4.14
C GLY A 60 10.27 -9.45 4.23
N MET A 61 10.43 -8.91 5.45
CA MET A 61 10.51 -7.48 5.68
C MET A 61 11.90 -7.08 6.16
N GLY A 62 12.37 -5.94 5.70
CA GLY A 62 13.62 -5.30 6.10
C GLY A 62 13.52 -3.79 5.99
N GLN A 63 14.66 -3.11 6.15
CA GLN A 63 14.79 -1.67 5.99
C GLN A 63 16.07 -1.32 5.25
N ALA A 64 16.01 -0.27 4.44
CA ALA A 64 17.19 0.39 3.91
C ALA A 64 17.91 1.22 5.01
N GLY A 65 19.14 1.64 4.75
CA GLY A 65 19.94 2.38 5.72
C GLY A 65 19.35 3.73 6.17
N ASN A 66 18.45 4.30 5.38
CA ASN A 66 17.70 5.53 5.67
C ASN A 66 16.29 5.29 6.26
N GLY A 67 15.94 4.04 6.59
CA GLY A 67 14.68 3.68 7.22
C GLY A 67 13.54 3.35 6.25
N VAL A 68 13.74 3.46 4.93
CA VAL A 68 12.71 3.06 3.94
C VAL A 68 12.45 1.56 4.04
N PRO A 69 11.18 1.11 4.14
CA PRO A 69 10.83 -0.30 4.18
C PRO A 69 11.28 -1.04 2.93
N VAL A 70 11.84 -2.24 3.12
CA VAL A 70 12.22 -3.15 2.05
C VAL A 70 11.43 -4.44 2.18
N ILE A 71 10.66 -4.77 1.16
CA ILE A 71 9.97 -6.05 1.04
C ILE A 71 10.87 -6.99 0.23
N ASN A 72 11.45 -7.99 0.88
CA ASN A 72 12.08 -9.08 0.17
C ASN A 72 10.98 -9.99 -0.39
N ILE A 73 10.67 -9.81 -1.65
CA ILE A 73 9.58 -10.53 -2.32
C ILE A 73 9.86 -12.04 -2.35
N ALA A 74 8.80 -12.84 -2.34
CA ALA A 74 8.89 -14.28 -2.45
C ALA A 74 9.54 -14.69 -3.78
N ALA A 75 10.22 -15.85 -3.80
CA ALA A 75 10.77 -16.39 -5.04
C ALA A 75 9.69 -16.54 -6.12
N PRO A 76 9.99 -16.15 -7.37
CA PRO A 76 9.02 -16.29 -8.45
C PRO A 76 8.79 -17.76 -8.79
N ASN A 77 7.55 -18.11 -9.11
CA ASN A 77 7.17 -19.42 -9.61
C ASN A 77 7.66 -19.67 -11.07
N GLY A 78 7.27 -20.79 -11.67
CA GLY A 78 7.63 -21.15 -13.05
C GLY A 78 7.19 -20.15 -14.11
N ALA A 79 6.09 -19.42 -13.85
CA ALA A 79 5.57 -18.37 -14.73
C ALA A 79 6.21 -16.99 -14.49
N GLY A 80 7.17 -16.87 -13.57
CA GLY A 80 7.82 -15.60 -13.23
C GLY A 80 7.02 -14.71 -12.26
N LEU A 81 5.98 -15.24 -11.63
CA LEU A 81 5.15 -14.52 -10.67
C LEU A 81 5.70 -14.69 -9.25
N SER A 82 6.05 -13.58 -8.60
CA SER A 82 6.27 -13.50 -7.15
C SER A 82 4.94 -13.16 -6.48
N HIS A 83 4.38 -14.10 -5.73
CA HIS A 83 3.12 -13.91 -5.01
C HIS A 83 3.39 -13.61 -3.53
N ASN A 84 3.08 -12.40 -3.13
CA ASN A 84 3.27 -11.87 -1.78
C ASN A 84 1.91 -11.61 -1.15
N GLN A 85 1.70 -12.11 0.07
CA GLN A 85 0.43 -11.95 0.78
C GLN A 85 0.62 -11.10 2.02
N PHE A 86 -0.28 -10.15 2.20
CA PHE A 86 -0.25 -9.18 3.30
C PHE A 86 -1.57 -9.17 4.07
N LYS A 87 -1.46 -8.99 5.36
CA LYS A 87 -2.60 -8.62 6.20
C LYS A 87 -2.95 -7.15 5.95
N ASP A 88 -1.93 -6.27 5.98
CA ASP A 88 -2.04 -4.85 5.71
C ASP A 88 -0.93 -4.42 4.74
N TYR A 89 -1.27 -3.60 3.75
CA TYR A 89 -0.31 -3.05 2.79
C TYR A 89 -0.57 -1.55 2.62
N ASN A 90 0.10 -0.76 3.46
CA ASN A 90 0.03 0.71 3.42
C ASN A 90 1.41 1.26 3.16
N VAL A 91 1.55 2.11 2.16
CA VAL A 91 2.79 2.78 1.80
C VAL A 91 2.76 4.20 2.36
N GLY A 92 3.65 4.49 3.29
CA GLY A 92 3.84 5.84 3.85
C GLY A 92 4.55 6.78 2.88
N SER A 93 4.66 8.06 3.25
CA SER A 93 5.29 9.10 2.42
C SER A 93 6.77 8.83 2.10
N GLN A 94 7.46 8.02 2.92
CA GLN A 94 8.83 7.57 2.66
C GLN A 94 8.95 6.54 1.52
N GLY A 95 7.82 5.97 1.09
CA GLY A 95 7.76 4.93 0.08
C GLY A 95 8.04 3.53 0.60
N VAL A 96 8.17 2.59 -0.35
CA VAL A 96 8.52 1.18 -0.11
C VAL A 96 9.34 0.63 -1.26
N ILE A 97 10.27 -0.27 -0.98
CA ILE A 97 11.09 -0.96 -1.97
C ILE A 97 10.65 -2.43 -2.05
N LEU A 98 10.26 -2.88 -3.25
CA LEU A 98 10.04 -4.29 -3.59
C LEU A 98 11.37 -4.85 -4.09
N ASN A 99 12.04 -5.65 -3.26
CA ASN A 99 13.38 -6.14 -3.55
C ASN A 99 13.38 -7.34 -4.53
N ASN A 100 13.52 -7.01 -5.81
CA ASN A 100 13.65 -7.94 -6.94
C ASN A 100 15.11 -8.06 -7.42
N ALA A 101 16.08 -7.72 -6.55
CA ALA A 101 17.49 -7.71 -6.90
C ALA A 101 18.15 -9.06 -6.65
N THR A 102 18.78 -9.61 -7.67
CA THR A 102 19.56 -10.87 -7.60
C THR A 102 21.05 -10.64 -7.34
N ASN A 103 21.52 -9.39 -7.44
CA ASN A 103 22.91 -9.01 -7.14
C ASN A 103 23.11 -8.93 -5.61
N ALA A 104 24.35 -9.05 -5.15
CA ALA A 104 24.67 -8.96 -3.72
C ALA A 104 24.31 -7.60 -3.12
N VAL A 105 24.49 -6.52 -3.89
CA VAL A 105 24.16 -5.14 -3.52
C VAL A 105 23.42 -4.49 -4.69
N GLN A 106 22.37 -3.76 -4.39
CA GLN A 106 21.54 -3.04 -5.36
C GLN A 106 21.39 -1.58 -4.93
N ASN A 107 21.63 -0.65 -5.85
CA ASN A 107 21.32 0.77 -5.66
C ASN A 107 19.85 1.02 -5.98
N THR A 108 19.17 1.77 -5.11
CA THR A 108 17.76 2.18 -5.23
C THR A 108 17.64 3.70 -5.07
N GLN A 109 16.58 4.28 -5.65
CA GLN A 109 16.33 5.72 -5.54
C GLN A 109 15.81 6.10 -4.16
N LEU A 110 14.94 5.26 -3.57
CA LEU A 110 14.32 5.54 -2.27
C LEU A 110 15.25 5.21 -1.10
N GLY A 111 16.01 4.12 -1.16
CA GLY A 111 16.74 3.56 -0.02
C GLY A 111 18.27 3.61 -0.16
N GLY A 112 18.81 4.10 -1.29
CA GLY A 112 20.23 3.98 -1.58
C GLY A 112 20.66 2.53 -1.80
N ASN A 113 21.81 2.13 -1.27
CA ASN A 113 22.30 0.76 -1.40
C ASN A 113 21.61 -0.17 -0.42
N ILE A 114 21.00 -1.24 -0.95
CA ILE A 114 20.39 -2.33 -0.18
C ILE A 114 21.05 -3.67 -0.54
N LEU A 115 20.94 -4.65 0.33
CA LEU A 115 21.33 -6.02 0.01
C LEU A 115 20.33 -6.64 -0.98
N GLY A 116 20.83 -7.47 -1.89
CA GLY A 116 19.99 -8.24 -2.77
C GLY A 116 19.12 -9.24 -2.01
N ASN A 117 18.07 -9.71 -2.67
CA ASN A 117 17.13 -10.64 -2.09
C ASN A 117 17.60 -12.09 -2.33
N SER A 118 18.18 -12.71 -1.30
CA SER A 118 18.67 -14.10 -1.37
C SER A 118 17.56 -15.14 -1.61
N GLN A 119 16.31 -14.81 -1.30
CA GLN A 119 15.17 -15.72 -1.50
C GLN A 119 14.86 -15.97 -2.98
N LEU A 120 15.29 -15.07 -3.87
CA LEU A 120 15.05 -15.20 -5.32
C LEU A 120 15.79 -16.37 -5.97
N GLY A 121 16.82 -16.93 -5.31
CA GLY A 121 17.61 -18.02 -5.87
C GLY A 121 18.28 -17.69 -7.21
N GLY A 122 18.63 -16.41 -7.42
CA GLY A 122 19.25 -15.91 -8.65
C GLY A 122 18.28 -15.62 -9.81
N ARG A 123 16.95 -15.73 -9.59
CA ARG A 123 15.94 -15.47 -10.62
C ARG A 123 14.99 -14.36 -10.18
N ALA A 124 15.05 -13.20 -10.85
CA ALA A 124 14.15 -12.11 -10.62
C ALA A 124 12.72 -12.41 -11.11
N ALA A 125 11.73 -11.84 -10.46
CA ALA A 125 10.34 -11.89 -10.90
C ALA A 125 10.11 -10.98 -12.11
N SER A 126 9.22 -11.40 -13.01
CA SER A 126 8.66 -10.56 -14.08
C SER A 126 7.36 -9.87 -13.65
N THR A 127 6.66 -10.45 -12.68
CA THR A 127 5.44 -9.91 -12.08
C THR A 127 5.50 -10.06 -10.56
N ILE A 128 5.21 -8.98 -9.84
CA ILE A 128 5.13 -8.94 -8.38
C ILE A 128 3.66 -8.68 -8.02
N LEU A 129 3.01 -9.70 -7.47
CA LEU A 129 1.65 -9.62 -6.96
C LEU A 129 1.69 -9.42 -5.45
N ASN A 130 1.17 -8.27 -4.99
CA ASN A 130 0.94 -7.97 -3.59
C ASN A 130 -0.57 -8.11 -3.32
N GLU A 131 -0.96 -9.25 -2.78
CA GLU A 131 -2.34 -9.56 -2.42
C GLU A 131 -2.59 -9.24 -0.96
N VAL A 132 -3.65 -8.49 -0.67
CA VAL A 132 -4.06 -8.12 0.68
C VAL A 132 -5.31 -8.90 1.10
N ASN A 133 -5.23 -9.58 2.23
CA ASN A 133 -6.30 -10.45 2.74
C ASN A 133 -6.75 -10.14 4.17
N GLY A 134 -6.30 -9.01 4.75
CA GLY A 134 -6.50 -8.69 6.16
C GLY A 134 -7.80 -7.98 6.51
N GLY A 135 -8.56 -7.45 5.58
CA GLY A 135 -9.87 -6.82 5.85
C GLY A 135 -9.87 -5.29 5.91
N SER A 136 -8.72 -4.61 5.75
CA SER A 136 -8.61 -3.16 5.72
C SER A 136 -8.20 -2.65 4.35
N PRO A 137 -8.68 -1.47 3.89
CA PRO A 137 -8.23 -0.83 2.67
C PRO A 137 -6.73 -0.51 2.71
N SER A 138 -6.07 -0.52 1.56
CA SER A 138 -4.69 -0.07 1.41
C SER A 138 -4.60 1.43 1.16
N GLN A 139 -3.64 2.08 1.83
CA GLN A 139 -3.33 3.49 1.65
C GLN A 139 -1.95 3.64 1.01
N LEU A 140 -1.89 4.18 -0.20
CA LEU A 140 -0.66 4.39 -0.94
C LEU A 140 -0.35 5.90 -0.94
N ASN A 141 0.48 6.34 0.02
CA ASN A 141 0.80 7.75 0.26
C ASN A 141 2.26 8.09 -0.13
N GLY A 142 2.90 7.23 -0.91
CA GLY A 142 4.28 7.40 -1.35
C GLY A 142 4.65 6.47 -2.49
N TYR A 143 5.90 6.54 -2.92
CA TYR A 143 6.41 5.77 -4.06
C TYR A 143 6.67 4.31 -3.72
N THR A 144 6.39 3.44 -4.69
CA THR A 144 6.78 2.02 -4.68
C THR A 144 7.88 1.80 -5.71
N GLU A 145 9.07 1.40 -5.27
CA GLU A 145 10.22 1.13 -6.15
C GLU A 145 10.47 -0.37 -6.28
N VAL A 146 10.67 -0.86 -7.51
CA VAL A 146 11.19 -2.20 -7.76
C VAL A 146 12.70 -2.14 -7.80
N ALA A 147 13.39 -2.75 -6.84
CA ALA A 147 14.84 -2.83 -6.84
C ALA A 147 15.33 -3.95 -7.76
N GLY A 148 16.40 -3.69 -8.50
CA GLY A 148 17.00 -4.67 -9.42
C GLY A 148 16.27 -4.74 -10.76
N GLN A 149 15.89 -5.94 -11.19
CA GLN A 149 15.19 -6.12 -12.47
C GLN A 149 13.78 -5.56 -12.42
N SER A 150 13.42 -4.78 -13.44
CA SER A 150 12.08 -4.22 -13.62
C SER A 150 11.04 -5.36 -13.70
N ALA A 151 9.87 -5.13 -13.06
CA ALA A 151 8.77 -6.09 -13.03
C ALA A 151 7.43 -5.37 -13.01
N ARG A 152 6.38 -5.99 -13.56
CA ARG A 152 5.00 -5.52 -13.36
C ARG A 152 4.65 -5.56 -11.88
N VAL A 153 4.06 -4.49 -11.36
CA VAL A 153 3.58 -4.41 -9.97
C VAL A 153 2.06 -4.47 -9.92
N ILE A 154 1.54 -5.31 -9.06
CA ILE A 154 0.10 -5.46 -8.81
C ILE A 154 -0.14 -5.30 -7.32
N VAL A 155 -1.08 -4.43 -6.94
CA VAL A 155 -1.64 -4.34 -5.59
C VAL A 155 -3.11 -4.71 -5.67
N ALA A 156 -3.47 -5.84 -5.09
CA ALA A 156 -4.83 -6.38 -5.10
C ALA A 156 -5.39 -6.39 -3.67
N ASN A 157 -6.39 -5.54 -3.41
CA ASN A 157 -7.05 -5.44 -2.11
C ASN A 157 -8.57 -5.32 -2.26
N PRO A 158 -9.35 -6.41 -1.98
CA PRO A 158 -10.80 -6.40 -2.11
C PRO A 158 -11.53 -5.36 -1.24
N TYR A 159 -10.86 -4.86 -0.21
CA TYR A 159 -11.43 -3.88 0.73
C TYR A 159 -11.23 -2.43 0.28
N GLY A 160 -10.47 -2.20 -0.77
CA GLY A 160 -10.24 -0.89 -1.36
C GLY A 160 -8.77 -0.50 -1.43
N VAL A 161 -8.50 0.50 -2.28
CA VAL A 161 -7.17 1.11 -2.41
C VAL A 161 -7.35 2.62 -2.50
N SER A 162 -6.60 3.38 -1.72
CA SER A 162 -6.50 4.83 -1.86
C SER A 162 -5.09 5.23 -2.28
N CYS A 163 -5.00 6.20 -3.16
CA CYS A 163 -3.75 6.81 -3.61
C CYS A 163 -3.78 8.30 -3.29
N ASN A 164 -2.80 8.77 -2.51
CA ASN A 164 -2.59 10.18 -2.20
C ASN A 164 -1.10 10.50 -2.32
N GLY A 165 -0.67 10.90 -3.51
CA GLY A 165 0.74 11.08 -3.84
C GLY A 165 1.47 9.75 -4.09
N CYS A 166 0.75 8.73 -4.54
CA CYS A 166 1.39 7.48 -4.93
C CYS A 166 2.07 7.58 -6.29
N GLY A 167 3.21 6.90 -6.43
CA GLY A 167 3.98 6.79 -7.66
C GLY A 167 4.74 5.49 -7.71
N PHE A 168 5.35 5.19 -8.84
CA PHE A 168 6.03 3.91 -9.05
C PHE A 168 7.35 4.12 -9.80
N ILE A 169 8.35 3.33 -9.42
CA ILE A 169 9.71 3.42 -9.96
C ILE A 169 10.16 2.06 -10.46
N ASN A 170 10.79 2.01 -11.63
CA ASN A 170 11.34 0.81 -12.25
C ASN A 170 10.31 -0.32 -12.48
N THR A 171 9.13 0.04 -12.97
CA THR A 171 8.09 -0.90 -13.37
C THR A 171 7.47 -0.46 -14.71
N PRO A 172 7.26 -1.36 -15.67
CA PRO A 172 6.64 -1.00 -16.96
C PRO A 172 5.12 -0.94 -16.87
N ARG A 173 4.51 -1.67 -15.94
CA ARG A 173 3.06 -1.75 -15.78
C ARG A 173 2.67 -1.87 -14.32
N VAL A 174 1.66 -1.10 -13.93
CA VAL A 174 1.07 -1.15 -12.59
C VAL A 174 -0.42 -1.47 -12.71
N THR A 175 -0.91 -2.31 -11.81
CA THR A 175 -2.34 -2.60 -11.66
C THR A 175 -2.73 -2.42 -10.20
N LEU A 176 -3.64 -1.48 -9.91
CA LEU A 176 -4.34 -1.41 -8.63
C LEU A 176 -5.70 -2.06 -8.81
N SER A 177 -6.03 -3.04 -7.97
CA SER A 177 -7.27 -3.78 -8.11
C SER A 177 -7.99 -3.99 -6.78
N THR A 178 -9.32 -3.93 -6.80
CA THR A 178 -10.16 -4.46 -5.72
C THR A 178 -10.66 -5.87 -6.01
N GLY A 179 -10.25 -6.45 -7.13
CA GLY A 179 -10.53 -7.84 -7.47
C GLY A 179 -9.60 -8.82 -6.77
N LYS A 180 -10.13 -9.98 -6.40
CA LYS A 180 -9.34 -11.11 -5.93
C LYS A 180 -8.55 -11.69 -7.11
N PRO A 181 -7.22 -11.85 -7.01
CA PRO A 181 -6.42 -12.43 -8.07
C PRO A 181 -6.67 -13.94 -8.19
N VAL A 182 -6.83 -14.43 -9.40
CA VAL A 182 -6.99 -15.84 -9.73
C VAL A 182 -5.84 -16.28 -10.62
N LEU A 183 -5.16 -17.34 -10.20
CA LEU A 183 -4.06 -17.94 -10.96
C LEU A 183 -4.56 -19.10 -11.80
N ASP A 184 -4.00 -19.28 -12.98
CA ASP A 184 -4.23 -20.44 -13.82
C ASP A 184 -3.48 -21.70 -13.34
N GLY A 185 -3.68 -22.81 -14.02
CA GLY A 185 -3.01 -24.09 -13.68
C GLY A 185 -1.48 -24.07 -13.83
N SER A 186 -0.90 -23.07 -14.50
CA SER A 186 0.56 -22.86 -14.61
C SER A 186 1.12 -21.94 -13.52
N GLY A 187 0.24 -21.35 -12.70
CA GLY A 187 0.60 -20.36 -11.68
C GLY A 187 0.80 -18.95 -12.23
N LYS A 188 0.35 -18.67 -13.47
CA LYS A 188 0.28 -17.32 -14.03
C LYS A 188 -1.00 -16.65 -13.57
N LEU A 189 -0.97 -15.32 -13.34
CA LEU A 189 -2.17 -14.55 -13.06
C LEU A 189 -3.08 -14.53 -14.31
N ASP A 190 -4.29 -15.07 -14.17
CA ASP A 190 -5.29 -15.17 -15.24
C ASP A 190 -6.23 -13.97 -15.23
N HIS A 191 -6.92 -13.74 -14.13
CA HIS A 191 -7.89 -12.65 -14.03
C HIS A 191 -8.07 -12.16 -12.58
N PHE A 192 -8.80 -11.05 -12.44
CA PHE A 192 -9.27 -10.51 -11.19
C PHE A 192 -10.77 -10.72 -11.07
N GLU A 193 -11.24 -11.27 -9.96
CA GLU A 193 -12.64 -11.37 -9.58
C GLU A 193 -13.07 -10.15 -8.80
N VAL A 194 -13.73 -9.20 -9.45
CA VAL A 194 -14.20 -7.96 -8.84
C VAL A 194 -15.64 -8.09 -8.38
N ASP A 195 -15.86 -8.11 -7.07
CA ASP A 195 -17.19 -8.18 -6.46
C ASP A 195 -17.57 -6.88 -5.72
N GLY A 196 -16.56 -6.11 -5.29
CA GLY A 196 -16.75 -4.93 -4.45
C GLY A 196 -15.55 -4.01 -4.42
N GLY A 197 -15.51 -3.20 -3.38
CA GLY A 197 -14.43 -2.25 -3.12
C GLY A 197 -14.44 -1.02 -4.03
N SER A 198 -13.64 -0.03 -3.64
CA SER A 198 -13.43 1.18 -4.44
C SER A 198 -11.95 1.54 -4.51
N ILE A 199 -11.55 2.18 -5.61
CA ILE A 199 -10.26 2.84 -5.72
C ILE A 199 -10.50 4.34 -5.68
N THR A 200 -9.75 5.04 -4.81
CA THR A 200 -9.85 6.50 -4.67
C THR A 200 -8.51 7.16 -4.95
N VAL A 201 -8.49 8.21 -5.76
CA VAL A 201 -7.32 9.05 -6.00
C VAL A 201 -7.60 10.43 -5.42
N ASP A 202 -6.87 10.79 -4.37
CA ASP A 202 -7.09 12.00 -3.61
C ASP A 202 -5.80 12.82 -3.43
N GLY A 203 -5.93 14.01 -2.85
CA GLY A 203 -4.84 14.85 -2.37
C GLY A 203 -3.80 15.18 -3.43
N MET A 204 -2.61 14.61 -3.34
CA MET A 204 -1.51 14.83 -4.29
C MET A 204 -1.62 14.01 -5.59
N GLY A 205 -2.68 13.18 -5.70
CA GLY A 205 -2.94 12.43 -6.92
C GLY A 205 -2.05 11.21 -7.12
N LEU A 206 -1.92 10.81 -8.37
CA LEU A 206 -1.18 9.64 -8.82
C LEU A 206 -0.19 10.02 -9.93
N ASP A 207 1.09 9.75 -9.68
CA ASP A 207 2.16 9.96 -10.67
C ASP A 207 2.61 8.62 -11.26
N ALA A 208 2.18 8.36 -12.49
CA ALA A 208 2.56 7.22 -13.31
C ALA A 208 3.04 7.67 -14.72
N ALA A 209 3.53 8.91 -14.86
CA ALA A 209 4.01 9.45 -16.13
C ALA A 209 5.23 8.68 -16.68
N ASN A 210 5.96 7.99 -15.81
CA ASN A 210 7.09 7.12 -16.17
C ASN A 210 6.70 5.66 -16.42
N ILE A 211 5.40 5.30 -16.28
CA ILE A 211 4.89 3.94 -16.42
C ILE A 211 4.21 3.79 -17.78
N ASP A 212 4.53 2.71 -18.51
CA ASP A 212 3.97 2.49 -19.85
C ASP A 212 2.46 2.24 -19.80
N GLN A 213 1.98 1.48 -18.80
CA GLN A 213 0.56 1.18 -18.63
C GLN A 213 0.15 1.19 -17.15
N PHE A 214 -0.92 1.91 -16.84
CA PHE A 214 -1.51 1.98 -15.51
C PHE A 214 -2.98 1.54 -15.53
N ASP A 215 -3.32 0.52 -14.74
CA ASP A 215 -4.66 -0.07 -14.70
C ASP A 215 -5.29 0.12 -13.33
N LEU A 216 -6.50 0.66 -13.28
CA LEU A 216 -7.40 0.68 -12.15
C LEU A 216 -8.53 -0.32 -12.41
N ILE A 217 -8.62 -1.39 -11.64
CA ILE A 217 -9.60 -2.46 -11.79
C ILE A 217 -10.40 -2.57 -10.50
N THR A 218 -11.67 -2.11 -10.51
CA THR A 218 -12.44 -1.97 -9.28
C THR A 218 -13.94 -2.01 -9.54
N ARG A 219 -14.79 -2.18 -8.51
CA ARG A 219 -16.23 -2.01 -8.70
C ARG A 219 -16.62 -0.55 -8.89
N SER A 220 -15.95 0.37 -8.17
CA SER A 220 -16.14 1.82 -8.36
C SER A 220 -14.82 2.59 -8.21
N ALA A 221 -14.67 3.69 -8.94
CA ALA A 221 -13.52 4.57 -8.90
C ALA A 221 -13.94 6.01 -8.56
N LYS A 222 -13.22 6.64 -7.62
CA LYS A 222 -13.36 8.07 -7.29
C LYS A 222 -12.07 8.78 -7.63
N ILE A 223 -12.14 9.80 -8.49
CA ILE A 223 -10.98 10.55 -8.97
C ILE A 223 -11.16 12.00 -8.55
N ASN A 224 -10.61 12.35 -7.39
CA ASN A 224 -10.68 13.67 -6.77
C ASN A 224 -9.38 14.48 -6.93
N ALA A 225 -8.34 13.88 -7.52
CA ALA A 225 -7.05 14.51 -7.75
C ALA A 225 -6.47 14.05 -9.09
N GLY A 226 -5.39 14.70 -9.56
CA GLY A 226 -4.78 14.43 -10.85
C GLY A 226 -4.17 13.03 -10.98
N ILE A 227 -4.38 12.41 -12.13
CA ILE A 227 -3.70 11.18 -12.56
C ILE A 227 -2.85 11.53 -13.78
N HIS A 228 -1.55 11.26 -13.69
CA HIS A 228 -0.62 11.38 -14.80
C HIS A 228 -0.11 10.00 -15.20
N ALA A 229 -0.32 9.59 -16.46
CA ALA A 229 0.09 8.28 -16.95
C ALA A 229 0.47 8.34 -18.43
N ARG A 230 1.05 7.26 -18.99
CA ARG A 230 1.18 7.10 -20.44
C ARG A 230 -0.07 6.46 -21.03
N GLN A 231 -0.45 5.30 -20.52
CA GLN A 231 -1.71 4.65 -20.85
C GLN A 231 -2.50 4.41 -19.57
N LEU A 232 -3.67 5.03 -19.46
CA LEU A 232 -4.58 4.89 -18.32
C LEU A 232 -5.78 4.03 -18.72
N ASN A 233 -6.01 2.93 -17.97
CA ASN A 233 -7.20 2.11 -18.10
C ASN A 233 -7.95 2.10 -16.75
N VAL A 234 -9.21 2.47 -16.77
CA VAL A 234 -10.11 2.41 -15.60
C VAL A 234 -11.25 1.47 -15.95
N ILE A 235 -11.21 0.27 -15.38
CA ILE A 235 -12.20 -0.79 -15.60
C ILE A 235 -13.03 -0.96 -14.34
N THR A 236 -14.32 -0.69 -14.44
CA THR A 236 -15.22 -0.70 -13.29
C THR A 236 -16.41 -1.63 -13.47
N GLY A 237 -17.00 -2.04 -12.35
CA GLY A 237 -18.16 -2.93 -12.27
C GLY A 237 -17.82 -4.31 -11.70
N ALA A 238 -18.87 -5.09 -11.42
CA ALA A 238 -18.73 -6.47 -10.97
C ALA A 238 -18.37 -7.37 -12.16
N ASN A 239 -17.06 -7.73 -12.25
CA ASN A 239 -16.49 -8.43 -13.42
C ASN A 239 -15.42 -9.43 -13.05
N ASN A 240 -15.24 -10.42 -13.93
CA ASN A 240 -13.91 -11.02 -14.13
C ASN A 240 -13.17 -10.16 -15.14
N VAL A 241 -11.99 -9.68 -14.77
CA VAL A 241 -11.15 -8.86 -15.65
C VAL A 241 -9.87 -9.62 -15.94
N ASN A 242 -9.66 -9.99 -17.21
CA ASN A 242 -8.43 -10.69 -17.59
C ASN A 242 -7.21 -9.82 -17.29
N ALA A 243 -6.18 -10.39 -16.67
CA ALA A 243 -5.04 -9.65 -16.15
C ALA A 243 -4.18 -9.00 -17.24
N ASP A 244 -4.12 -9.59 -18.42
CA ASP A 244 -3.27 -9.12 -19.52
C ASP A 244 -4.03 -8.24 -20.51
N SER A 245 -5.15 -8.76 -21.04
CA SER A 245 -5.94 -8.09 -22.08
C SER A 245 -6.95 -7.06 -21.57
N LEU A 246 -7.24 -7.07 -20.27
CA LEU A 246 -8.29 -6.28 -19.63
C LEU A 246 -9.71 -6.57 -20.18
N ALA A 247 -9.88 -7.70 -20.87
CA ALA A 247 -11.21 -8.17 -21.31
C ALA A 247 -12.07 -8.48 -20.08
N THR A 248 -13.33 -8.06 -20.14
CA THR A 248 -14.27 -8.18 -19.03
C THR A 248 -15.34 -9.23 -19.34
N SER A 249 -15.74 -9.97 -18.31
CA SER A 249 -16.99 -10.76 -18.32
C SER A 249 -17.79 -10.48 -17.04
N PRO A 250 -19.11 -10.30 -17.14
CA PRO A 250 -19.93 -9.96 -15.98
C PRO A 250 -19.89 -11.01 -14.89
N ARG A 251 -19.93 -10.57 -13.63
CA ARG A 251 -20.11 -11.41 -12.44
C ARG A 251 -21.41 -11.07 -11.74
N ALA A 252 -22.04 -12.09 -11.13
CA ALA A 252 -23.13 -11.86 -10.21
C ALA A 252 -22.57 -11.27 -8.91
N ALA A 253 -22.88 -10.02 -8.64
CA ALA A 253 -22.54 -9.35 -7.39
C ALA A 253 -23.82 -9.03 -6.60
N ARG A 254 -23.67 -8.78 -5.29
CA ARG A 254 -24.83 -8.41 -4.46
C ARG A 254 -25.31 -7.02 -4.86
N ASP A 255 -26.63 -6.91 -5.15
CA ASP A 255 -27.26 -5.63 -5.50
C ASP A 255 -27.22 -4.63 -4.34
N ALA A 256 -27.22 -5.09 -3.09
CA ALA A 256 -27.11 -4.23 -1.91
C ALA A 256 -25.81 -3.41 -1.88
N ASP A 257 -24.75 -3.89 -2.52
CA ASP A 257 -23.44 -3.23 -2.58
C ASP A 257 -23.23 -2.50 -3.91
N LYS A 258 -24.27 -2.40 -4.76
CA LYS A 258 -24.19 -1.77 -6.07
C LYS A 258 -23.94 -0.27 -5.94
N PRO A 259 -22.84 0.27 -6.50
CA PRO A 259 -22.55 1.69 -6.45
C PRO A 259 -23.54 2.49 -7.32
N GLN A 260 -23.80 3.73 -6.97
CA GLN A 260 -24.57 4.64 -7.83
C GLN A 260 -23.74 5.10 -9.04
N LEU A 261 -22.45 5.28 -8.84
CA LEU A 261 -21.48 5.67 -9.86
C LEU A 261 -20.35 4.64 -9.96
N ALA A 262 -20.12 4.18 -11.17
CA ALA A 262 -18.98 3.34 -11.51
C ALA A 262 -17.68 4.15 -11.50
N ILE A 263 -17.74 5.36 -12.09
CA ILE A 263 -16.66 6.33 -12.10
C ILE A 263 -17.24 7.68 -11.67
N ASP A 264 -16.66 8.28 -10.64
CA ASP A 264 -16.96 9.64 -10.17
C ASP A 264 -15.66 10.45 -10.23
N ALA A 265 -15.51 11.24 -11.27
CA ALA A 265 -14.38 12.16 -11.43
C ALA A 265 -14.82 13.57 -11.07
N ALA A 266 -14.33 14.07 -9.93
CA ALA A 266 -14.65 15.40 -9.43
C ALA A 266 -13.96 16.52 -10.25
N ALA A 267 -14.46 17.74 -10.17
CA ALA A 267 -13.91 18.89 -10.89
C ALA A 267 -12.43 19.21 -10.53
N LEU A 268 -11.99 18.81 -9.32
CA LEU A 268 -10.58 18.94 -8.91
C LEU A 268 -9.73 17.74 -9.37
N GLY A 269 -10.37 16.67 -9.83
CA GLY A 269 -9.69 15.53 -10.45
C GLY A 269 -9.20 15.90 -11.85
N GLY A 270 -8.33 15.08 -12.40
CA GLY A 270 -7.87 15.21 -13.78
C GLY A 270 -7.26 13.91 -14.25
N MET A 271 -7.41 13.61 -15.54
CA MET A 271 -6.79 12.44 -16.14
C MET A 271 -5.97 12.90 -17.36
N TYR A 272 -4.66 12.82 -17.22
CA TYR A 272 -3.69 13.28 -18.23
C TYR A 272 -2.85 12.08 -18.67
N ALA A 273 -3.06 11.62 -19.88
CA ALA A 273 -2.34 10.46 -20.41
C ALA A 273 -2.13 10.55 -21.93
N ASN A 274 -1.34 9.65 -22.52
CA ASN A 274 -1.30 9.53 -23.97
C ASN A 274 -2.61 8.91 -24.49
N THR A 275 -3.15 7.93 -23.76
CA THR A 275 -4.45 7.30 -24.04
C THR A 275 -5.22 7.07 -22.74
N ILE A 276 -6.54 7.25 -22.78
CA ILE A 276 -7.44 7.03 -21.64
C ILE A 276 -8.55 6.08 -22.07
N LYS A 277 -8.73 5.00 -21.31
CA LYS A 277 -9.85 4.06 -21.48
C LYS A 277 -10.63 3.94 -20.18
N LEU A 278 -11.91 4.33 -20.22
CA LEU A 278 -12.86 4.25 -19.12
C LEU A 278 -13.95 3.24 -19.47
N VAL A 279 -14.13 2.22 -18.66
CA VAL A 279 -15.12 1.16 -18.87
C VAL A 279 -15.96 0.98 -17.62
N GLY A 280 -17.28 1.18 -17.75
CA GLY A 280 -18.27 0.90 -16.73
C GLY A 280 -19.21 -0.20 -17.23
N THR A 281 -19.03 -1.42 -16.77
CA THR A 281 -19.74 -2.59 -17.30
C THR A 281 -21.08 -2.89 -16.63
N GLU A 282 -21.28 -2.43 -15.40
CA GLU A 282 -22.44 -2.80 -14.57
C GLU A 282 -23.68 -2.00 -15.02
N GLN A 283 -24.72 -2.72 -15.39
CA GLN A 283 -25.96 -2.13 -15.93
C GLN A 283 -26.61 -1.15 -14.95
N GLY A 284 -26.95 0.03 -15.44
CA GLY A 284 -27.63 1.08 -14.67
C GLY A 284 -26.73 1.81 -13.67
N VAL A 285 -25.43 1.55 -13.64
CA VAL A 285 -24.46 2.29 -12.83
C VAL A 285 -23.88 3.43 -13.68
N GLY A 286 -24.01 4.67 -13.17
CA GLY A 286 -23.63 5.88 -13.90
C GLY A 286 -22.12 6.11 -13.95
N VAL A 287 -21.71 6.93 -14.92
CA VAL A 287 -20.35 7.51 -15.02
C VAL A 287 -20.50 9.03 -14.99
N LYS A 288 -19.85 9.68 -14.02
CA LYS A 288 -19.81 11.15 -13.89
C LYS A 288 -18.39 11.65 -14.10
N LEU A 289 -18.23 12.52 -15.08
CA LEU A 289 -16.96 13.12 -15.48
C LEU A 289 -17.06 14.64 -15.41
N ALA A 290 -16.73 15.21 -14.25
CA ALA A 290 -16.57 16.65 -14.07
C ALA A 290 -15.09 17.09 -14.14
N ALA A 291 -14.19 16.11 -14.24
CA ALA A 291 -12.75 16.30 -14.31
C ALA A 291 -12.29 16.68 -15.71
N GLU A 292 -11.18 17.42 -15.79
CA GLU A 292 -10.48 17.61 -17.05
C GLU A 292 -9.84 16.29 -17.52
N MET A 293 -10.00 15.96 -18.80
CA MET A 293 -9.37 14.82 -19.43
C MET A 293 -8.61 15.27 -20.66
N ALA A 294 -7.32 14.97 -20.71
CA ALA A 294 -6.48 15.34 -21.85
C ALA A 294 -5.62 14.15 -22.28
N THR A 295 -5.58 13.92 -23.58
CA THR A 295 -4.68 12.96 -24.22
C THR A 295 -3.68 13.68 -25.11
N SER A 296 -2.43 13.20 -25.09
CA SER A 296 -1.34 13.83 -25.87
C SER A 296 -1.05 13.11 -27.20
N ALA A 297 -1.43 11.82 -27.33
CA ALA A 297 -1.02 11.02 -28.48
C ALA A 297 -2.08 10.04 -29.00
N GLY A 298 -3.22 9.91 -28.34
CA GLY A 298 -4.27 8.94 -28.70
C GLY A 298 -5.65 9.37 -28.25
N ASP A 299 -6.56 8.42 -28.16
CA ASP A 299 -7.99 8.64 -27.95
C ASP A 299 -8.39 8.55 -26.47
N ILE A 300 -9.50 9.20 -26.15
CA ILE A 300 -10.29 8.95 -24.94
C ILE A 300 -11.43 8.04 -25.34
N GLN A 301 -11.41 6.82 -24.84
CA GLN A 301 -12.49 5.84 -25.02
C GLN A 301 -13.31 5.74 -23.75
N ILE A 302 -14.63 5.95 -23.84
CA ILE A 302 -15.57 5.82 -22.74
C ILE A 302 -16.64 4.82 -23.13
N ASP A 303 -16.76 3.76 -22.35
CA ASP A 303 -17.79 2.73 -22.49
C ASP A 303 -18.57 2.64 -21.15
N ALA A 304 -19.81 3.06 -21.13
CA ALA A 304 -20.65 3.12 -19.93
C ALA A 304 -21.97 2.37 -20.16
N ASN A 305 -22.25 1.38 -19.31
CA ASN A 305 -23.52 0.62 -19.35
C ASN A 305 -24.61 1.27 -18.47
N GLY A 306 -24.54 2.57 -18.28
CA GLY A 306 -25.46 3.41 -17.50
C GLY A 306 -25.44 4.85 -17.97
N GLN A 307 -25.96 5.75 -17.14
CA GLN A 307 -25.99 7.18 -17.48
C GLN A 307 -24.58 7.76 -17.50
N LEU A 308 -24.20 8.38 -18.62
CA LEU A 308 -23.00 9.20 -18.74
C LEU A 308 -23.36 10.67 -18.50
N SER A 309 -22.74 11.29 -17.50
CA SER A 309 -22.84 12.72 -17.20
C SER A 309 -21.47 13.39 -17.37
N MET A 310 -21.38 14.39 -18.20
CA MET A 310 -20.19 15.21 -18.42
C MET A 310 -20.53 16.65 -18.06
N ALA A 311 -19.66 17.34 -17.29
CA ALA A 311 -19.87 18.72 -16.82
C ALA A 311 -18.75 19.63 -17.30
#